data_79ba27e3be6e689aa7c9ce00a42a2554
#
_entry.id   79ba27e3be6e689aa7c9ce00a42a2554
#
_cell.length_a   1.000
_cell.length_b   1.000
_cell.length_c   1.000
_cell.angle_alpha   90.00
_cell.angle_beta   90.00
_cell.angle_gamma   90.00
#
_symmetry.space_group_name_H-M   'P 1'
#
loop_
_entity.id
_entity.type
_entity.pdbx_description
1 polymer ?
#
loop_
_entity_poly.entity_id
_entity_poly.type
_entity_poly.pdbx_seq_one_letter_code
_entity_poly.pdbx_strand_id
1 'polypeptide(L)'
;ARQLVEKAFLRALVASKETTVQSFFLHHLSFIGKDIVPSIEPFLASETLADYAVQTLIAIRSEEAHDALLRAFAKSTGNKKLPVLKGIAAYSNAKSLDILHAVIQNETGADLRKIALAGIAKAGQPSSEKIMKTAATSVGFKYEPTETMRSWINYLDQLAKNNQWSIAEKNARFIVKNNASTPAYTYSLAALRLLVTYDGMNAIYEVIQ
;
A
#
# COMPACT_ATOMS: atom_id res chain seq x y z
N ALA A 1 16.99 -9.21 -29.52
CA ALA A 1 17.95 -9.33 -28.42
C ALA A 1 17.25 -9.51 -27.06
N ARG A 2 16.36 -8.58 -26.61
CA ARG A 2 15.71 -8.62 -25.29
C ARG A 2 14.95 -9.94 -25.01
N GLN A 3 14.14 -10.42 -25.95
CA GLN A 3 13.37 -11.68 -25.81
C GLN A 3 14.26 -12.92 -25.68
N LEU A 4 15.44 -12.93 -26.31
CA LEU A 4 16.38 -14.05 -26.17
C LEU A 4 16.98 -14.09 -24.78
N VAL A 5 17.33 -12.94 -24.22
CA VAL A 5 17.84 -12.82 -22.84
C VAL A 5 16.76 -13.21 -21.84
N GLU A 6 15.54 -12.73 -22.02
CA GLU A 6 14.38 -13.10 -21.18
C GLU A 6 14.18 -14.62 -21.14
N LYS A 7 14.12 -15.28 -22.30
CA LYS A 7 13.99 -16.74 -22.38
C LYS A 7 15.17 -17.48 -21.74
N ALA A 8 16.39 -16.98 -21.91
CA ALA A 8 17.56 -17.58 -21.28
C ALA A 8 17.52 -17.47 -19.76
N PHE A 9 17.12 -16.30 -19.24
CA PHE A 9 16.99 -16.07 -17.80
C PHE A 9 15.85 -16.90 -17.18
N LEU A 10 14.70 -17.04 -17.85
CA LEU A 10 13.63 -17.91 -17.41
C LEU A 10 14.05 -19.38 -17.32
N ARG A 11 14.77 -19.87 -18.34
CA ARG A 11 15.30 -21.25 -18.33
C ARG A 11 16.27 -21.45 -17.17
N ALA A 12 17.19 -20.51 -16.94
CA ALA A 12 18.15 -20.59 -15.86
C ALA A 12 17.47 -20.49 -14.48
N LEU A 13 16.47 -19.63 -14.32
CA LEU A 13 15.66 -19.50 -13.11
C LEU A 13 14.98 -20.83 -12.72
N VAL A 14 14.35 -21.50 -13.69
CA VAL A 14 13.64 -22.76 -13.46
C VAL A 14 14.60 -23.93 -13.26
N ALA A 15 15.73 -23.94 -13.96
CA ALA A 15 16.71 -25.01 -13.87
C ALA A 15 17.53 -24.98 -12.57
N SER A 16 17.75 -23.82 -11.99
CA SER A 16 18.51 -23.68 -10.74
C SER A 16 17.69 -24.12 -9.53
N LYS A 17 18.36 -24.76 -8.58
CA LYS A 17 17.83 -25.07 -7.24
C LYS A 17 18.44 -24.17 -6.16
N GLU A 18 19.40 -23.34 -6.50
CA GLU A 18 20.09 -22.45 -5.58
C GLU A 18 19.33 -21.13 -5.44
N THR A 19 18.90 -20.80 -4.22
CA THR A 19 18.14 -19.60 -3.90
C THR A 19 18.84 -18.31 -4.35
N THR A 20 20.18 -18.25 -4.18
CA THR A 20 20.99 -17.09 -4.62
C THR A 20 20.94 -16.88 -6.12
N VAL A 21 21.03 -17.96 -6.88
CA VAL A 21 20.94 -17.91 -8.34
C VAL A 21 19.53 -17.55 -8.80
N GLN A 22 18.52 -18.13 -8.16
CA GLN A 22 17.12 -17.81 -8.46
C GLN A 22 16.79 -16.36 -8.15
N SER A 23 17.23 -15.82 -7.00
CA SER A 23 17.00 -14.41 -6.64
C SER A 23 17.68 -13.45 -7.63
N PHE A 24 18.89 -13.79 -8.11
CA PHE A 24 19.58 -13.04 -9.15
C PHE A 24 18.74 -12.95 -10.43
N PHE A 25 18.22 -14.08 -10.93
CA PHE A 25 17.41 -14.07 -12.13
C PHE A 25 16.06 -13.37 -11.95
N LEU A 26 15.39 -13.56 -10.83
CA LEU A 26 14.16 -12.82 -10.49
C LEU A 26 14.41 -11.31 -10.53
N HIS A 27 15.47 -10.86 -9.87
CA HIS A 27 15.83 -9.43 -9.86
C HIS A 27 16.05 -8.90 -11.29
N HIS A 28 16.82 -9.60 -12.12
CA HIS A 28 17.09 -9.13 -13.48
C HIS A 28 15.88 -9.22 -14.41
N LEU A 29 15.00 -10.20 -14.23
CA LEU A 29 13.75 -10.32 -14.96
C LEU A 29 12.81 -9.15 -14.67
N SER A 30 12.93 -8.49 -13.52
CA SER A 30 12.16 -7.28 -13.21
C SER A 30 12.42 -6.13 -14.20
N PHE A 31 13.57 -6.07 -14.84
CA PHE A 31 13.93 -5.02 -15.80
C PHE A 31 13.61 -5.37 -17.27
N ILE A 32 13.51 -6.65 -17.58
CA ILE A 32 13.42 -7.10 -18.97
C ILE A 32 12.17 -7.91 -19.28
N GLY A 33 11.57 -8.55 -18.28
CA GLY A 33 10.43 -9.44 -18.46
C GLY A 33 9.15 -8.67 -18.78
N LYS A 34 8.29 -9.24 -19.65
CA LYS A 34 6.95 -8.74 -19.94
C LYS A 34 5.91 -9.83 -19.77
N ASP A 35 6.00 -10.91 -20.53
CA ASP A 35 5.02 -12.00 -20.58
C ASP A 35 5.50 -13.21 -19.74
N ILE A 36 5.99 -12.93 -18.52
CA ILE A 36 6.67 -13.93 -17.67
C ILE A 36 5.88 -14.27 -16.40
N VAL A 37 4.73 -13.66 -16.18
CA VAL A 37 3.94 -13.81 -14.95
C VAL A 37 3.72 -15.27 -14.57
N PRO A 38 3.31 -16.18 -15.47
CA PRO A 38 3.10 -17.60 -15.12
C PRO A 38 4.37 -18.29 -14.61
N SER A 39 5.55 -17.85 -15.08
CA SER A 39 6.83 -18.40 -14.64
C SER A 39 7.31 -17.85 -13.30
N ILE A 40 6.81 -16.67 -12.90
CA ILE A 40 7.18 -16.01 -11.65
C ILE A 40 6.23 -16.38 -10.52
N GLU A 41 4.93 -16.55 -10.81
CA GLU A 41 3.88 -16.80 -9.81
C GLU A 41 4.22 -17.96 -8.83
N PRO A 42 4.81 -19.10 -9.24
CA PRO A 42 5.16 -20.18 -8.30
C PRO A 42 6.11 -19.76 -7.18
N PHE A 43 6.98 -18.77 -7.42
CA PHE A 43 7.94 -18.28 -6.42
C PHE A 43 7.31 -17.44 -5.32
N LEU A 44 6.05 -16.99 -5.49
CA LEU A 44 5.29 -16.29 -4.45
C LEU A 44 5.01 -17.19 -3.23
N ALA A 45 5.03 -18.49 -3.39
CA ALA A 45 4.88 -19.46 -2.31
C ALA A 45 6.17 -19.75 -1.54
N SER A 46 7.32 -19.31 -2.04
CA SER A 46 8.63 -19.53 -1.42
C SER A 46 8.86 -18.59 -0.23
N GLU A 47 9.42 -19.10 0.87
CA GLU A 47 9.78 -18.27 2.02
C GLU A 47 10.96 -17.32 1.73
N THR A 48 11.86 -17.72 0.86
CA THR A 48 13.10 -17.00 0.56
C THR A 48 13.04 -16.17 -0.72
N LEU A 49 12.15 -16.52 -1.66
CA LEU A 49 12.07 -15.89 -2.98
C LEU A 49 10.83 -15.03 -3.19
N ALA A 50 9.85 -15.07 -2.27
CA ALA A 50 8.60 -14.34 -2.43
C ALA A 50 8.82 -12.82 -2.62
N ASP A 51 9.72 -12.20 -1.87
CA ASP A 51 10.01 -10.77 -2.01
C ASP A 51 10.57 -10.44 -3.42
N TYR A 52 11.47 -11.26 -3.96
CA TYR A 52 12.01 -11.08 -5.31
C TYR A 52 10.94 -11.28 -6.40
N ALA A 53 10.10 -12.30 -6.25
CA ALA A 53 8.98 -12.55 -7.15
C ALA A 53 7.97 -11.38 -7.13
N VAL A 54 7.63 -10.87 -5.95
CA VAL A 54 6.77 -9.69 -5.78
C VAL A 54 7.36 -8.46 -6.47
N GLN A 55 8.67 -8.18 -6.27
CA GLN A 55 9.33 -7.04 -6.93
C GLN A 55 9.30 -7.17 -8.45
N THR A 56 9.51 -8.39 -8.97
CA THR A 56 9.41 -8.66 -10.40
C THR A 56 7.99 -8.36 -10.92
N LEU A 57 6.95 -8.84 -10.24
CA LEU A 57 5.56 -8.61 -10.63
C LEU A 57 5.17 -7.12 -10.53
N ILE A 58 5.64 -6.40 -9.51
CA ILE A 58 5.44 -4.94 -9.39
C ILE A 58 6.08 -4.20 -10.58
N ALA A 59 7.26 -4.61 -11.00
CA ALA A 59 7.97 -3.97 -12.11
C ALA A 59 7.28 -4.21 -13.46
N ILE A 60 6.69 -5.38 -13.68
CA ILE A 60 5.91 -5.72 -14.87
C ILE A 60 4.66 -4.83 -15.00
N ARG A 61 3.99 -4.51 -13.90
CA ARG A 61 2.80 -3.64 -13.81
C ARG A 61 1.64 -4.05 -14.72
N SER A 62 1.53 -5.33 -15.07
CA SER A 62 0.38 -5.84 -15.83
C SER A 62 -0.79 -6.19 -14.91
N GLU A 63 -1.99 -6.24 -15.48
CA GLU A 63 -3.16 -6.73 -14.75
C GLU A 63 -3.00 -8.20 -14.35
N GLU A 64 -2.41 -9.02 -15.21
CA GLU A 64 -2.08 -10.41 -14.93
C GLU A 64 -1.14 -10.57 -13.72
N ALA A 65 -0.10 -9.71 -13.61
CA ALA A 65 0.79 -9.71 -12.47
C ALA A 65 0.06 -9.32 -11.17
N HIS A 66 -0.87 -8.37 -11.24
CA HIS A 66 -1.72 -8.04 -10.10
C HIS A 66 -2.62 -9.19 -9.70
N ASP A 67 -3.31 -9.84 -10.65
CA ASP A 67 -4.17 -10.97 -10.39
C ASP A 67 -3.39 -12.17 -9.80
N ALA A 68 -2.14 -12.38 -10.22
CA ALA A 68 -1.25 -13.38 -9.61
C ALA A 68 -0.98 -13.09 -8.13
N LEU A 69 -0.74 -11.81 -7.77
CA LEU A 69 -0.58 -11.40 -6.36
C LEU A 69 -1.87 -11.63 -5.55
N LEU A 70 -3.04 -11.30 -6.11
CA LEU A 70 -4.33 -11.53 -5.44
C LEU A 70 -4.57 -13.03 -5.18
N ARG A 71 -4.31 -13.88 -6.19
CA ARG A 71 -4.40 -15.35 -6.04
C ARG A 71 -3.44 -15.89 -4.99
N ALA A 72 -2.19 -15.38 -4.99
CA ALA A 72 -1.18 -15.79 -4.03
C ALA A 72 -1.56 -15.39 -2.61
N PHE A 73 -2.10 -14.19 -2.40
CA PHE A 73 -2.53 -13.72 -1.09
C PHE A 73 -3.64 -14.60 -0.50
N ALA A 74 -4.62 -14.98 -1.31
CA ALA A 74 -5.72 -15.86 -0.88
C ALA A 74 -5.24 -17.24 -0.38
N LYS A 75 -4.08 -17.70 -0.89
CA LYS A 75 -3.46 -18.98 -0.50
C LYS A 75 -2.39 -18.83 0.59
N SER A 76 -1.96 -17.61 0.89
CA SER A 76 -0.86 -17.34 1.82
C SER A 76 -1.32 -17.41 3.26
N THR A 77 -0.45 -17.97 4.12
CA THR A 77 -0.64 -18.02 5.57
C THR A 77 0.61 -17.52 6.29
N GLY A 78 0.46 -17.06 7.53
CA GLY A 78 1.58 -16.61 8.35
C GLY A 78 2.42 -15.53 7.68
N ASN A 79 3.73 -15.66 7.77
CA ASN A 79 4.70 -14.68 7.29
C ASN A 79 4.70 -14.51 5.76
N LYS A 80 4.18 -15.47 5.01
CA LYS A 80 4.09 -15.38 3.54
C LYS A 80 3.09 -14.34 3.05
N LYS A 81 2.13 -13.93 3.90
CA LYS A 81 1.19 -12.85 3.57
C LYS A 81 1.89 -11.51 3.36
N LEU A 82 2.95 -11.23 4.13
CA LEU A 82 3.55 -9.90 4.20
C LEU A 82 4.14 -9.43 2.85
N PRO A 83 5.04 -10.19 2.18
CA PRO A 83 5.58 -9.78 0.89
C PRO A 83 4.50 -9.64 -0.18
N VAL A 84 3.54 -10.57 -0.23
CA VAL A 84 2.47 -10.54 -1.22
C VAL A 84 1.55 -9.33 -1.00
N LEU A 85 1.21 -9.00 0.25
CA LEU A 85 0.42 -7.80 0.58
C LEU A 85 1.14 -6.50 0.19
N LYS A 86 2.48 -6.43 0.34
CA LYS A 86 3.29 -5.31 -0.18
C LYS A 86 3.09 -5.13 -1.69
N GLY A 87 3.09 -6.25 -2.42
CA GLY A 87 2.81 -6.25 -3.85
C GLY A 87 1.44 -5.68 -4.19
N ILE A 88 0.39 -6.18 -3.53
CA ILE A 88 -0.99 -5.70 -3.70
C ILE A 88 -1.10 -4.21 -3.38
N ALA A 89 -0.52 -3.76 -2.26
CA ALA A 89 -0.50 -2.36 -1.86
C ALA A 89 0.26 -1.46 -2.85
N ALA A 90 1.22 -1.99 -3.61
CA ALA A 90 1.93 -1.24 -4.64
C ALA A 90 1.04 -0.90 -5.85
N TYR A 91 0.09 -1.75 -6.20
CA TYR A 91 -0.89 -1.49 -7.27
C TYR A 91 -1.93 -0.45 -6.85
N SER A 92 -2.46 -0.53 -5.63
CA SER A 92 -3.40 0.45 -5.04
C SER A 92 -4.59 0.80 -5.96
N ASN A 93 -5.13 -0.17 -6.67
CA ASN A 93 -6.32 -0.04 -7.53
C ASN A 93 -7.58 -0.58 -6.82
N ALA A 94 -8.74 -0.55 -7.49
CA ALA A 94 -10.00 -1.01 -6.92
C ALA A 94 -9.95 -2.48 -6.42
N LYS A 95 -9.37 -3.38 -7.22
CA LYS A 95 -9.21 -4.80 -6.81
C LYS A 95 -8.31 -4.96 -5.58
N SER A 96 -7.27 -4.12 -5.44
CA SER A 96 -6.41 -4.09 -4.25
C SER A 96 -7.19 -3.67 -3.02
N LEU A 97 -8.08 -2.68 -3.12
CA LEU A 97 -8.80 -2.12 -1.98
C LEU A 97 -9.63 -3.16 -1.24
N ASP A 98 -10.27 -4.10 -1.93
CA ASP A 98 -11.08 -5.14 -1.28
C ASP A 98 -10.21 -5.98 -0.32
N ILE A 99 -9.02 -6.38 -0.76
CA ILE A 99 -8.06 -7.12 0.07
C ILE A 99 -7.54 -6.26 1.23
N LEU A 100 -7.15 -5.00 0.93
CA LEU A 100 -6.60 -4.09 1.94
C LEU A 100 -7.64 -3.75 3.01
N HIS A 101 -8.90 -3.56 2.65
CA HIS A 101 -10.01 -3.36 3.58
C HIS A 101 -10.23 -4.61 4.46
N ALA A 102 -10.24 -5.80 3.85
CA ALA A 102 -10.37 -7.05 4.59
C ALA A 102 -9.23 -7.26 5.60
N VAL A 103 -7.99 -6.89 5.23
CA VAL A 103 -6.85 -6.93 6.17
C VAL A 103 -7.07 -6.00 7.37
N ILE A 104 -7.54 -4.76 7.15
CA ILE A 104 -7.81 -3.83 8.26
C ILE A 104 -8.90 -4.36 9.19
N GLN A 105 -9.89 -5.07 8.67
CA GLN A 105 -11.02 -5.59 9.45
C GLN A 105 -10.69 -6.87 10.21
N ASN A 106 -9.87 -7.75 9.64
CA ASN A 106 -9.73 -9.13 10.11
C ASN A 106 -8.34 -9.46 10.68
N GLU A 107 -7.29 -8.69 10.33
CA GLU A 107 -5.93 -8.96 10.80
C GLU A 107 -5.58 -8.09 12.01
N THR A 108 -4.92 -8.70 12.99
CA THR A 108 -4.43 -8.01 14.20
C THR A 108 -2.94 -7.66 14.12
N GLY A 109 -2.20 -8.27 13.20
CA GLY A 109 -0.76 -8.06 13.04
C GLY A 109 -0.43 -6.63 12.57
N ALA A 110 0.42 -5.93 13.33
CA ALA A 110 0.75 -4.53 13.07
C ALA A 110 1.34 -4.32 11.67
N ASP A 111 2.23 -5.20 11.21
CA ASP A 111 2.90 -5.06 9.92
C ASP A 111 1.93 -5.19 8.74
N LEU A 112 1.00 -6.16 8.78
CA LEU A 112 -0.02 -6.31 7.74
C LEU A 112 -0.95 -5.10 7.71
N ARG A 113 -1.39 -4.64 8.88
CA ARG A 113 -2.24 -3.45 9.00
C ARG A 113 -1.54 -2.19 8.49
N LYS A 114 -0.27 -1.98 8.84
CA LYS A 114 0.55 -0.85 8.36
C LYS A 114 0.62 -0.81 6.83
N ILE A 115 0.90 -1.96 6.19
CA ILE A 115 0.96 -2.06 4.73
C ILE A 115 -0.40 -1.80 4.11
N ALA A 116 -1.47 -2.36 4.67
CA ALA A 116 -2.82 -2.16 4.16
C ALA A 116 -3.25 -0.69 4.25
N LEU A 117 -3.03 -0.03 5.39
CA LEU A 117 -3.31 1.40 5.56
C LEU A 117 -2.53 2.28 4.57
N ALA A 118 -1.24 1.98 4.37
CA ALA A 118 -0.42 2.72 3.40
C ALA A 118 -0.92 2.51 1.96
N GLY A 119 -1.33 1.29 1.59
CA GLY A 119 -1.90 0.98 0.28
C GLY A 119 -3.24 1.69 0.03
N ILE A 120 -4.14 1.70 1.03
CA ILE A 120 -5.40 2.43 0.99
C ILE A 120 -5.14 3.94 0.84
N ALA A 121 -4.19 4.47 1.61
CA ALA A 121 -3.81 5.88 1.55
C ALA A 121 -3.32 6.27 0.15
N LYS A 122 -2.47 5.44 -0.46
CA LYS A 122 -1.96 5.65 -1.82
C LYS A 122 -3.06 5.63 -2.88
N ALA A 123 -4.08 4.77 -2.72
CA ALA A 123 -5.21 4.71 -3.63
C ALA A 123 -6.07 5.97 -3.59
N GLY A 124 -6.24 6.59 -2.44
CA GLY A 124 -6.99 7.83 -2.26
C GLY A 124 -8.43 7.75 -2.80
N GLN A 125 -9.12 6.65 -2.54
CA GLN A 125 -10.49 6.44 -3.04
C GLN A 125 -11.53 6.80 -1.97
N PRO A 126 -12.59 7.54 -2.32
CA PRO A 126 -13.66 7.92 -1.38
C PRO A 126 -14.29 6.76 -0.61
N SER A 127 -14.35 5.58 -1.23
CA SER A 127 -14.91 4.36 -0.63
C SER A 127 -14.16 3.91 0.65
N SER A 128 -12.94 4.38 0.85
CA SER A 128 -12.11 4.05 2.01
C SER A 128 -12.26 5.02 3.20
N GLU A 129 -13.04 6.12 3.07
CA GLU A 129 -13.17 7.16 4.10
C GLU A 129 -13.55 6.56 5.46
N LYS A 130 -14.61 5.76 5.49
CA LYS A 130 -15.12 5.17 6.74
C LYS A 130 -14.09 4.27 7.42
N ILE A 131 -13.39 3.44 6.66
CA ILE A 131 -12.39 2.50 7.19
C ILE A 131 -11.19 3.26 7.78
N MET A 132 -10.68 4.26 7.05
CA MET A 132 -9.55 5.06 7.50
C MET A 132 -9.89 5.87 8.77
N LYS A 133 -11.06 6.49 8.79
CA LYS A 133 -11.55 7.23 9.96
C LYS A 133 -11.76 6.33 11.17
N THR A 134 -12.37 5.15 10.99
CA THR A 134 -12.57 4.20 12.08
C THR A 134 -11.24 3.69 12.63
N ALA A 135 -10.28 3.36 11.77
CA ALA A 135 -8.94 2.94 12.20
C ALA A 135 -8.24 4.04 13.02
N ALA A 136 -8.27 5.29 12.56
CA ALA A 136 -7.68 6.42 13.28
C ALA A 136 -8.33 6.69 14.62
N THR A 137 -9.67 6.60 14.70
CA THR A 137 -10.43 6.78 15.94
C THR A 137 -10.10 5.66 16.94
N SER A 138 -9.95 4.42 16.47
CA SER A 138 -9.65 3.27 17.34
C SER A 138 -8.29 3.36 18.03
N VAL A 139 -7.31 4.03 17.42
CA VAL A 139 -5.98 4.27 18.02
C VAL A 139 -5.92 5.58 18.82
N GLY A 140 -7.05 6.28 18.98
CA GLY A 140 -7.16 7.51 19.75
C GLY A 140 -6.30 8.64 19.18
N PHE A 141 -6.10 8.68 17.87
CA PHE A 141 -5.29 9.66 17.14
C PHE A 141 -3.82 9.72 17.57
N LYS A 142 -3.31 8.66 18.18
CA LYS A 142 -1.93 8.60 18.68
C LYS A 142 -0.97 8.01 17.66
N TYR A 143 0.31 8.25 17.89
CA TYR A 143 1.36 7.49 17.21
C TYR A 143 1.37 6.04 17.74
N GLU A 144 1.40 5.08 16.83
CA GLU A 144 1.43 3.66 17.14
C GLU A 144 2.09 2.86 15.98
N PRO A 145 2.45 1.57 16.19
CA PRO A 145 3.25 0.81 15.20
C PRO A 145 2.63 0.66 13.82
N THR A 146 1.30 0.72 13.69
CA THR A 146 0.64 0.62 12.37
C THR A 146 0.68 1.92 11.57
N GLU A 147 1.17 3.02 12.16
CA GLU A 147 1.24 4.36 11.55
C GLU A 147 -0.12 4.82 10.97
N THR A 148 -1.21 4.49 11.64
CA THR A 148 -2.58 4.75 11.17
C THR A 148 -2.80 6.23 10.88
N MET A 149 -2.40 7.13 11.79
CA MET A 149 -2.58 8.57 11.60
C MET A 149 -1.78 9.12 10.43
N ARG A 150 -0.53 8.66 10.26
CA ARG A 150 0.30 9.02 9.10
C ARG A 150 -0.38 8.59 7.80
N SER A 151 -0.86 7.36 7.76
CA SER A 151 -1.58 6.83 6.60
C SER A 151 -2.86 7.61 6.32
N TRP A 152 -3.59 8.03 7.37
CA TRP A 152 -4.79 8.82 7.18
C TRP A 152 -4.50 10.22 6.61
N ILE A 153 -3.49 10.93 7.12
CA ILE A 153 -3.06 12.21 6.53
C ILE A 153 -2.66 12.05 5.05
N ASN A 154 -1.89 11.01 4.73
CA ASN A 154 -1.51 10.73 3.34
C ASN A 154 -2.74 10.40 2.47
N TYR A 155 -3.74 9.71 3.02
CA TYR A 155 -5.00 9.43 2.35
C TYR A 155 -5.76 10.72 2.01
N LEU A 156 -5.83 11.67 2.95
CA LEU A 156 -6.50 12.96 2.72
C LEU A 156 -5.78 13.78 1.64
N ASP A 157 -4.45 13.81 1.66
CA ASP A 157 -3.65 14.46 0.62
C ASP A 157 -3.90 13.81 -0.76
N GLN A 158 -3.97 12.48 -0.81
CA GLN A 158 -4.24 11.78 -2.07
C GLN A 158 -5.68 11.98 -2.55
N LEU A 159 -6.66 12.05 -1.65
CA LEU A 159 -8.04 12.44 -2.00
C LEU A 159 -8.08 13.82 -2.64
N ALA A 160 -7.39 14.80 -2.05
CA ALA A 160 -7.32 16.16 -2.58
C ALA A 160 -6.70 16.19 -3.99
N LYS A 161 -5.60 15.45 -4.21
CA LYS A 161 -4.96 15.28 -5.53
C LYS A 161 -5.88 14.62 -6.56
N ASN A 162 -6.77 13.75 -6.10
CA ASN A 162 -7.77 13.08 -6.93
C ASN A 162 -9.06 13.92 -7.11
N ASN A 163 -9.02 15.22 -6.84
CA ASN A 163 -10.16 16.14 -6.91
C ASN A 163 -11.33 15.79 -5.96
N GLN A 164 -11.03 15.11 -4.85
CA GLN A 164 -11.98 14.76 -3.80
C GLN A 164 -11.80 15.66 -2.57
N TRP A 165 -11.58 16.97 -2.81
CA TRP A 165 -11.24 17.94 -1.77
C TRP A 165 -12.28 18.00 -0.66
N SER A 166 -13.58 18.01 -0.96
CA SER A 166 -14.64 18.09 0.03
C SER A 166 -14.55 17.00 1.11
N ILE A 167 -14.19 15.78 0.74
CA ILE A 167 -13.99 14.67 1.69
C ILE A 167 -12.71 14.88 2.49
N ALA A 168 -11.64 15.30 1.83
CA ALA A 168 -10.36 15.56 2.48
C ALA A 168 -10.47 16.67 3.51
N GLU A 169 -11.07 17.81 3.14
CA GLU A 169 -11.31 18.97 4.00
C GLU A 169 -12.10 18.60 5.26
N LYS A 170 -13.26 17.98 5.09
CA LYS A 170 -14.13 17.54 6.21
C LYS A 170 -13.35 16.71 7.24
N ASN A 171 -12.52 15.77 6.75
CA ASN A 171 -11.75 14.91 7.64
C ASN A 171 -10.50 15.61 8.22
N ALA A 172 -9.86 16.52 7.48
CA ALA A 172 -8.77 17.33 8.01
C ALA A 172 -9.27 18.24 9.16
N ARG A 173 -10.40 18.92 8.99
CA ARG A 173 -11.05 19.71 10.06
C ARG A 173 -11.43 18.84 11.27
N PHE A 174 -11.88 17.61 11.02
CA PHE A 174 -12.16 16.65 12.11
C PHE A 174 -10.90 16.29 12.90
N ILE A 175 -9.75 16.08 12.25
CA ILE A 175 -8.47 15.80 12.92
C ILE A 175 -8.05 17.00 13.78
N VAL A 176 -8.09 18.20 13.22
CA VAL A 176 -7.72 19.43 13.97
C VAL A 176 -8.57 19.59 15.22
N LYS A 177 -9.89 19.48 15.07
CA LYS A 177 -10.84 19.64 16.20
C LYS A 177 -10.62 18.62 17.32
N ASN A 178 -10.26 17.38 17.00
CA ASN A 178 -10.15 16.31 18.00
C ASN A 178 -8.75 16.14 18.60
N ASN A 179 -7.74 16.85 18.09
CA ASN A 179 -6.35 16.70 18.53
C ASN A 179 -5.67 17.98 19.04
N ALA A 180 -6.38 19.09 19.09
CA ALA A 180 -5.81 20.40 19.44
C ALA A 180 -5.11 20.42 20.80
N SER A 181 -5.51 19.55 21.75
CA SER A 181 -4.99 19.51 23.13
C SER A 181 -4.26 18.21 23.50
N THR A 182 -3.89 17.38 22.53
CA THR A 182 -3.31 16.05 22.79
C THR A 182 -1.82 15.99 22.43
N PRO A 183 -1.07 14.98 22.92
CA PRO A 183 0.30 14.69 22.42
C PRO A 183 0.35 14.42 20.90
N ALA A 184 -0.79 14.17 20.26
CA ALA A 184 -0.95 13.99 18.83
C ALA A 184 -1.02 15.33 18.04
N TYR A 185 -0.68 16.44 18.64
CA TYR A 185 -0.65 17.78 18.04
C TYR A 185 0.05 17.85 16.68
N THR A 186 1.07 17.04 16.45
CA THR A 186 1.77 16.96 15.14
C THR A 186 0.82 16.55 14.00
N TYR A 187 -0.17 15.71 14.26
CA TYR A 187 -1.15 15.32 13.25
C TYR A 187 -2.16 16.43 12.98
N SER A 188 -2.51 17.24 13.99
CA SER A 188 -3.30 18.46 13.79
C SER A 188 -2.58 19.46 12.91
N LEU A 189 -1.27 19.66 13.12
CA LEU A 189 -0.46 20.51 12.25
C LEU A 189 -0.38 19.97 10.81
N ALA A 190 -0.25 18.66 10.63
CA ALA A 190 -0.26 18.05 9.30
C ALA A 190 -1.61 18.25 8.60
N ALA A 191 -2.73 18.07 9.31
CA ALA A 191 -4.07 18.31 8.80
C ALA A 191 -4.30 19.80 8.47
N LEU A 192 -3.84 20.71 9.33
CA LEU A 192 -3.91 22.15 9.09
C LEU A 192 -3.09 22.55 7.85
N ARG A 193 -1.91 21.95 7.66
CA ARG A 193 -1.11 22.17 6.44
C ARG A 193 -1.88 21.77 5.18
N LEU A 194 -2.62 20.67 5.19
CA LEU A 194 -3.48 20.28 4.05
C LEU A 194 -4.54 21.33 3.80
N LEU A 195 -5.25 21.80 4.84
CA LEU A 195 -6.25 22.84 4.71
C LEU A 195 -5.68 24.12 4.08
N VAL A 196 -4.51 24.56 4.56
CA VAL A 196 -3.83 25.76 4.00
C VAL A 196 -3.41 25.54 2.55
N THR A 197 -2.93 24.34 2.21
CA THR A 197 -2.46 24.04 0.85
C THR A 197 -3.60 24.08 -0.17
N TYR A 198 -4.79 23.61 0.19
CA TYR A 198 -5.89 23.44 -0.76
C TYR A 198 -7.02 24.49 -0.62
N ASP A 199 -7.20 25.09 0.58
CA ASP A 199 -8.25 26.04 0.89
C ASP A 199 -7.71 27.46 1.20
N GLY A 200 -6.40 27.61 1.28
CA GLY A 200 -5.74 28.88 1.56
C GLY A 200 -5.82 29.31 3.03
N MET A 201 -5.43 30.58 3.26
CA MET A 201 -5.30 31.12 4.64
C MET A 201 -6.63 31.22 5.41
N ASN A 202 -7.77 31.23 4.74
CA ASN A 202 -9.10 31.29 5.39
C ASN A 202 -9.32 30.11 6.32
N ALA A 203 -8.81 28.92 5.97
CA ALA A 203 -8.91 27.74 6.83
C ALA A 203 -8.24 27.93 8.19
N ILE A 204 -7.22 28.78 8.31
CA ILE A 204 -6.54 29.08 9.58
C ILE A 204 -7.44 29.90 10.48
N TYR A 205 -8.10 30.94 9.95
CA TYR A 205 -8.94 31.83 10.73
C TYR A 205 -10.12 31.08 11.38
N GLU A 206 -10.73 30.14 10.65
CA GLU A 206 -11.85 29.35 11.16
C GLU A 206 -11.46 28.32 12.23
N VAL A 207 -10.19 27.90 12.27
CA VAL A 207 -9.69 26.90 13.23
C VAL A 207 -9.22 27.56 14.53
N ILE A 208 -8.86 28.85 14.49
CA ILE A 208 -8.34 29.60 15.66
C ILE A 208 -9.47 30.25 16.47
N GLN A 209 -10.66 30.41 15.90
CA GLN A 209 -11.87 30.87 16.60
C GLN A 209 -12.55 29.74 17.38
#